data_0dabc69ee621dccb427788c0957fcecf
#
_entry.id   0dabc69ee621dccb427788c0957fcecf
#
_cell.length_a   1.000
_cell.length_b   1.000
_cell.length_c   1.000
_cell.angle_alpha   90.00
_cell.angle_beta   90.00
_cell.angle_gamma   90.00
#
_symmetry.space_group_name_H-M   'P 1'
#
loop_
_entity.id
_entity.type
_entity.pdbx_description
1 polymer ?
#
loop_
_entity_poly.entity_id
_entity_poly.type
_entity_poly.pdbx_seq_one_letter_code
_entity_poly.pdbx_strand_id
1 'polypeptide(L)' 'MSNHLTGCAVDIRVAGIEQALRYAVILMDYADETRQDYDELLIERNKSGSYWLHFAVCPKDNRRKTMFLKV' A
#
# COMPACT_ATOMS: atom_id res chain seq x y z
N MET A 1 -2.85 14.93 -0.51
CA MET A 1 -3.93 14.68 -1.47
C MET A 1 -4.23 13.20 -1.53
N SER A 2 -5.48 12.86 -1.63
CA SER A 2 -5.89 11.46 -1.69
C SER A 2 -5.76 10.90 -3.11
N ASN A 3 -5.08 9.77 -3.26
CA ASN A 3 -4.98 9.08 -4.55
C ASN A 3 -6.31 8.47 -4.99
N HIS A 4 -7.27 8.37 -4.07
CA HIS A 4 -8.60 7.87 -4.40
C HIS A 4 -9.30 8.75 -5.44
N LEU A 5 -8.99 10.04 -5.47
CA LEU A 5 -9.57 10.95 -6.44
C LEU A 5 -9.16 10.65 -7.87
N THR A 6 -8.04 9.98 -8.05
CA THR A 6 -7.55 9.61 -9.38
C THR A 6 -7.95 8.20 -9.78
N GLY A 7 -8.61 7.47 -8.89
CA GLY A 7 -8.98 6.07 -9.13
C GLY A 7 -7.82 5.11 -9.10
N CYS A 8 -6.67 5.52 -8.59
CA CYS A 8 -5.45 4.72 -8.62
C CYS A 8 -5.14 4.02 -7.29
N ALA A 9 -6.00 4.12 -6.30
CA ALA A 9 -5.74 3.57 -4.98
C ALA A 9 -6.72 2.47 -4.61
N VAL A 10 -6.23 1.46 -3.90
CA VAL A 10 -7.06 0.39 -3.35
C VAL A 10 -6.67 0.13 -1.90
N ASP A 11 -7.63 -0.30 -1.11
CA ASP A 11 -7.39 -0.76 0.25
C ASP A 11 -7.57 -2.27 0.28
N ILE A 12 -6.57 -2.97 0.80
CA ILE A 12 -6.55 -4.43 0.85
C ILE A 12 -6.68 -4.86 2.30
N ARG A 13 -7.76 -5.56 2.61
CA ARG A 13 -7.99 -6.08 3.95
C ARG A 13 -7.06 -7.26 4.21
N VAL A 14 -6.47 -7.29 5.40
CA VAL A 14 -5.59 -8.38 5.81
C VAL A 14 -5.97 -8.88 7.19
N ALA A 15 -5.56 -10.12 7.50
CA ALA A 15 -5.90 -10.74 8.78
C ALA A 15 -5.13 -10.16 9.96
N GLY A 16 -3.93 -9.63 9.72
CA GLY A 16 -3.09 -9.07 10.75
C GLY A 16 -1.78 -8.56 10.18
N ILE A 17 -0.87 -8.16 11.07
CA ILE A 17 0.39 -7.55 10.65
C ILE A 17 1.25 -8.50 9.82
N GLU A 18 1.26 -9.78 10.15
CA GLU A 18 2.08 -10.74 9.42
C GLU A 18 1.64 -10.84 7.97
N GLN A 19 0.34 -10.95 7.73
CA GLN A 19 -0.19 -11.00 6.37
C GLN A 19 0.05 -9.68 5.64
N ALA A 20 -0.08 -8.55 6.35
CA ALA A 20 0.20 -7.25 5.78
C ALA A 20 1.63 -7.16 5.27
N LEU A 21 2.59 -7.64 6.08
CA LEU A 21 3.99 -7.62 5.69
C LEU A 21 4.28 -8.53 4.49
N ARG A 22 3.65 -9.70 4.44
CA ARG A 22 3.81 -10.60 3.31
C ARG A 22 3.29 -9.97 2.01
N TYR A 23 2.12 -9.37 2.07
CA TYR A 23 1.55 -8.73 0.91
C TYR A 23 2.37 -7.52 0.46
N ALA A 24 2.89 -6.76 1.43
CA ALA A 24 3.75 -5.63 1.11
C ALA A 24 5.00 -6.08 0.34
N VAL A 25 5.64 -7.16 0.79
CA VAL A 25 6.81 -7.70 0.11
C VAL A 25 6.46 -8.16 -1.31
N ILE A 26 5.35 -8.87 -1.46
CA ILE A 26 4.90 -9.33 -2.78
C ILE A 26 4.69 -8.15 -3.72
N LEU A 27 4.05 -7.10 -3.25
CA LEU A 27 3.79 -5.92 -4.07
C LEU A 27 5.07 -5.20 -4.45
N MET A 28 6.02 -5.08 -3.52
CA MET A 28 7.31 -4.44 -3.81
C MET A 28 8.12 -5.26 -4.82
N ASP A 29 8.15 -6.58 -4.66
CA ASP A 29 8.84 -7.46 -5.59
C ASP A 29 8.23 -7.39 -6.98
N TYR A 30 6.89 -7.38 -7.04
CA TYR A 30 6.20 -7.26 -8.32
C TYR A 30 6.55 -5.94 -9.02
N ALA A 31 6.58 -4.86 -8.26
CA ALA A 31 6.94 -3.56 -8.82
C ALA A 31 8.35 -3.56 -9.38
N ASP A 32 9.29 -4.18 -8.66
CA ASP A 32 10.68 -4.28 -9.11
C ASP A 32 10.81 -5.15 -10.36
N GLU A 33 10.18 -6.30 -10.38
CA GLU A 33 10.28 -7.24 -11.50
C GLU A 33 9.64 -6.70 -12.77
N THR A 34 8.51 -6.00 -12.63
CA THR A 34 7.80 -5.46 -13.79
C THR A 34 8.26 -4.06 -14.17
N ARG A 35 9.12 -3.46 -13.34
CA ARG A 35 9.57 -2.08 -13.50
C ARG A 35 8.41 -1.08 -13.49
N GLN A 36 7.34 -1.43 -12.80
CA GLN A 36 6.19 -0.56 -12.60
C GLN A 36 6.25 0.00 -11.19
N ASP A 37 6.40 1.30 -11.08
CA ASP A 37 6.44 1.94 -9.77
C ASP A 37 5.06 2.03 -9.14
N TYR A 38 5.06 2.22 -7.83
CA TYR A 38 3.87 2.56 -7.07
C TYR A 38 4.12 3.86 -6.32
N ASP A 39 3.04 4.57 -5.99
CA ASP A 39 3.14 5.83 -5.28
C ASP A 39 3.18 5.62 -3.77
N GLU A 40 2.23 4.83 -3.26
CA GLU A 40 2.13 4.58 -1.82
C GLU A 40 1.88 3.11 -1.54
N LEU A 41 2.55 2.58 -0.55
CA LEU A 41 2.28 1.27 0.01
C LEU A 41 2.29 1.44 1.52
N LEU A 42 1.12 1.58 2.12
CA LEU A 42 0.98 1.91 3.53
C LEU A 42 0.36 0.73 4.27
N ILE A 43 0.97 0.37 5.39
CA ILE A 43 0.38 -0.57 6.32
C ILE A 43 -0.33 0.26 7.37
N GLU A 44 -1.65 0.14 7.46
CA GLU A 44 -2.46 0.95 8.37
C GLU A 44 -3.11 0.08 9.42
N ARG A 45 -3.19 0.62 10.61
CA ARG A 45 -3.83 -0.03 11.76
C ARG A 45 -4.76 0.96 12.45
N ASN A 46 -5.99 0.52 12.74
CA ASN A 46 -6.92 1.37 13.47
C ASN A 46 -6.88 1.07 14.98
N LYS A 47 -7.68 1.81 15.76
CA LYS A 47 -7.71 1.67 17.20
C LYS A 47 -8.19 0.31 17.67
N SER A 48 -9.00 -0.37 16.88
CA SER A 48 -9.50 -1.69 17.23
C SER A 48 -8.53 -2.82 16.88
N GLY A 49 -7.38 -2.48 16.30
CA GLY A 49 -6.36 -3.47 15.98
C GLY A 49 -6.53 -4.12 14.61
N SER A 50 -7.42 -3.60 13.79
CA SER A 50 -7.56 -4.10 12.42
C SER A 50 -6.49 -3.49 11.53
N TYR A 51 -5.98 -4.30 10.59
CA TYR A 51 -4.94 -3.90 9.67
C TYR A 51 -5.45 -3.92 8.24
N TRP A 52 -4.91 -3.05 7.42
CA TRP A 52 -5.12 -3.13 5.97
C TRP A 52 -3.93 -2.48 5.27
N LEU A 53 -3.83 -2.75 3.97
CA LEU A 53 -2.84 -2.11 3.12
C LEU A 53 -3.52 -1.09 2.24
N HIS A 54 -2.91 0.09 2.14
CA HIS A 54 -3.30 1.09 1.18
C HIS A 54 -2.25 1.08 0.07
N PHE A 55 -2.66 0.75 -1.15
CA PHE A 55 -1.75 0.67 -2.28
C PHE A 55 -2.23 1.59 -3.37
N ALA A 56 -1.36 2.49 -3.80
CA ALA A 56 -1.70 3.50 -4.78
C ALA A 56 -0.65 3.55 -5.87
N VAL A 57 -1.12 3.70 -7.10
CA VAL A 57 -0.26 3.86 -8.28
C VAL A 57 -0.73 5.08 -9.04
N CYS A 58 0.21 5.93 -9.42
CA CYS A 58 -0.08 7.09 -10.25
C CYS A 58 0.41 6.84 -11.67
N PRO A 59 -0.16 7.55 -12.67
CA PRO A 59 0.32 7.40 -14.04
C PRO A 59 1.80 7.78 -14.20
N LYS A 60 2.28 8.70 -13.36
CA LYS A 60 3.68 9.14 -13.35
C LYS A 60 4.01 9.73 -11.98
N ASP A 61 5.30 9.94 -11.74
CA ASP A 61 5.81 10.57 -10.51
C ASP A 61 5.47 9.78 -9.26
N ASN A 62 5.57 8.46 -9.34
CA ASN A 62 5.36 7.58 -8.21
C ASN A 62 6.51 7.70 -7.23
N ARG A 63 6.19 7.85 -5.93
CA ARG A 63 7.17 8.14 -4.89
C ARG A 63 7.75 6.93 -4.19
N ARG A 64 7.19 5.76 -4.37
CA ARG A 64 7.52 4.55 -3.62
C ARG A 64 7.50 4.77 -2.11
N LYS A 65 6.53 5.55 -1.66
CA LYS A 65 6.39 5.85 -0.23
C LYS A 65 5.84 4.64 0.50
N THR A 66 6.63 4.10 1.42
CA THR A 66 6.24 2.94 2.22
C THR A 66 6.29 3.34 3.69
N MET A 67 5.17 3.17 4.41
CA MET A 67 5.06 3.60 5.80
C MET A 67 4.13 2.69 6.58
N PHE A 68 4.29 2.71 7.89
CA PHE A 68 3.34 2.12 8.83
C PHE A 68 2.61 3.26 9.53
N LEU A 69 1.28 3.25 9.44
CA LEU A 69 0.45 4.30 10.01
C LEU A 69 -0.53 3.74 11.03
N LYS A 70 -0.66 4.43 12.13
CA LYS A 70 -1.75 4.21 13.10
C LYS A 70 -2.82 5.28 12.86
N VAL A 71 -4.00 4.84 12.62
CA VAL A 71 -5.12 5.76 12.35
C VAL A 71 -6.24 5.61 13.38
#